data_7c3f1f7933d55a9996fc826d7b1ba76a
#
_entry.id   7c3f1f7933d55a9996fc826d7b1ba76a
#
_cell.length_a   1.000
_cell.length_b   1.000
_cell.length_c   1.000
_cell.angle_alpha   90.00
_cell.angle_beta   90.00
_cell.angle_gamma   90.00
#
_symmetry.space_group_name_H-M   'P 1'
#
loop_
_entity.id
_entity.type
_entity.pdbx_description
1 polymer ?
#
loop_
_entity_poly.entity_id
_entity_poly.type
_entity_poly.pdbx_seq_one_letter_code
_entity_poly.pdbx_strand_id
1 'polypeptide(L)'
;MKTTISTRLMHTLYGGKKRLGSEALLRLSRFVESQKTEGDTFVNKSGEVDLYYTSFGWLLSYVLGIDLSMEKRRSYLEKQPVMSLDLVHYAAYMRCVLLHWLMKEGKFRFLLGAMRPMPIRSLTSFMDLPHDDIWS
;
A
#
# COMPACT_ATOMS: atom_id res chain seq x y z
N MET A 1 -9.51 -9.17 -19.67
CA MET A 1 -9.63 -8.32 -18.48
C MET A 1 -8.44 -7.35 -18.42
N LYS A 2 -8.73 -6.05 -18.42
CA LYS A 2 -7.66 -5.06 -18.34
C LYS A 2 -7.00 -5.13 -16.96
N THR A 3 -5.69 -5.36 -16.93
CA THR A 3 -4.91 -5.20 -15.71
C THR A 3 -4.51 -3.75 -15.56
N THR A 4 -4.83 -3.15 -14.43
CA THR A 4 -4.44 -1.78 -14.14
C THR A 4 -2.98 -1.72 -13.70
N ILE A 5 -2.44 -0.51 -13.65
CA ILE A 5 -1.08 -0.26 -13.12
C ILE A 5 -0.97 -0.76 -11.69
N SER A 6 -1.99 -0.52 -10.88
CA SER A 6 -2.01 -0.96 -9.48
C SER A 6 -1.98 -2.48 -9.36
N THR A 7 -2.74 -3.18 -10.20
CA THR A 7 -2.75 -4.64 -10.24
C THR A 7 -1.38 -5.19 -10.63
N ARG A 8 -0.79 -4.61 -11.67
CA ARG A 8 0.54 -5.02 -12.13
C ARG A 8 1.59 -4.81 -11.06
N LEU A 9 1.50 -3.70 -10.34
CA LEU A 9 2.43 -3.41 -9.25
C LEU A 9 2.29 -4.44 -8.14
N MET A 10 1.06 -4.78 -7.74
CA MET A 10 0.81 -5.81 -6.73
C MET A 10 1.37 -7.16 -7.16
N HIS A 11 1.10 -7.58 -8.38
CA HIS A 11 1.62 -8.84 -8.91
C HIS A 11 3.15 -8.84 -8.94
N THR A 12 3.75 -7.75 -9.37
CA THR A 12 5.20 -7.62 -9.44
C THR A 12 5.82 -7.71 -8.06
N LEU A 13 5.23 -7.03 -7.08
CA LEU A 13 5.74 -7.04 -5.71
C LEU A 13 5.62 -8.42 -5.06
N TYR A 14 4.48 -9.08 -5.20
CA TYR A 14 4.32 -10.43 -4.67
C TYR A 14 5.22 -11.43 -5.37
N GLY A 15 5.33 -11.35 -6.69
CA GLY A 15 6.24 -12.19 -7.46
C GLY A 15 7.69 -11.95 -7.10
N GLY A 16 8.07 -10.69 -6.90
CA GLY A 16 9.39 -10.31 -6.47
C GLY A 16 9.72 -10.86 -5.08
N LYS A 17 8.77 -10.74 -4.14
CA LYS A 17 8.93 -11.27 -2.80
C LYS A 17 9.22 -12.76 -2.81
N LYS A 18 8.50 -13.52 -3.62
CA LYS A 18 8.69 -14.97 -3.73
C LYS A 18 10.06 -15.35 -4.32
N ARG A 19 10.61 -14.49 -5.16
CA ARG A 19 11.90 -14.73 -5.83
C ARG A 19 13.09 -14.26 -5.02
N LEU A 20 12.88 -13.35 -4.06
CA LEU A 20 13.96 -12.83 -3.23
C LEU A 20 14.32 -13.83 -2.13
N GLY A 21 15.61 -13.97 -1.88
CA GLY A 21 16.09 -14.74 -0.74
C GLY A 21 15.79 -14.03 0.58
N SER A 22 15.84 -14.77 1.67
CA SER A 22 15.55 -14.24 3.01
C SER A 22 16.43 -13.05 3.38
N GLU A 23 17.70 -13.06 2.99
CA GLU A 23 18.61 -11.95 3.27
C GLU A 23 18.21 -10.69 2.51
N ALA A 24 17.85 -10.82 1.23
CA ALA A 24 17.40 -9.69 0.43
C ALA A 24 16.10 -9.10 0.97
N LEU A 25 15.17 -9.94 1.41
CA LEU A 25 13.93 -9.49 2.04
C LEU A 25 14.20 -8.74 3.34
N LEU A 26 15.14 -9.23 4.15
CA LEU A 26 15.51 -8.58 5.40
C LEU A 26 16.12 -7.20 5.13
N ARG A 27 17.00 -7.08 4.16
CA ARG A 27 17.60 -5.80 3.76
C ARG A 27 16.56 -4.82 3.27
N LEU A 28 15.63 -5.30 2.45
CA LEU A 28 14.54 -4.46 1.94
C LEU A 28 13.63 -3.99 3.07
N SER A 29 13.29 -4.89 3.99
CA SER A 29 12.46 -4.53 5.15
C SER A 29 13.14 -3.48 6.02
N ARG A 30 14.44 -3.63 6.28
CA ARG A 30 15.22 -2.64 7.03
C ARG A 30 15.25 -1.28 6.33
N PHE A 31 15.39 -1.30 5.00
CA PHE A 31 15.37 -0.07 4.22
C PHE A 31 14.02 0.63 4.35
N VAL A 32 12.92 -0.10 4.15
CA VAL A 32 11.57 0.47 4.27
C VAL A 32 11.35 1.05 5.66
N GLU A 33 11.73 0.31 6.70
CA GLU A 33 11.60 0.80 8.08
C GLU A 33 12.44 2.06 8.34
N SER A 34 13.62 2.15 7.74
CA SER A 34 14.47 3.33 7.89
C SER A 34 13.90 4.58 7.24
N GLN A 35 13.05 4.42 6.23
CA GLN A 35 12.42 5.53 5.52
C GLN A 35 11.10 5.98 6.18
N LYS A 36 10.61 5.21 7.12
CA LYS A 36 9.35 5.49 7.81
C LYS A 36 9.52 6.60 8.84
N THR A 37 8.59 7.54 8.87
CA THR A 37 8.55 8.59 9.88
C THR A 37 7.92 8.09 11.18
N GLU A 38 7.94 8.91 12.23
CA GLU A 38 7.26 8.60 13.49
C GLU A 38 5.73 8.41 13.31
N GLY A 39 5.15 9.09 12.33
CA GLY A 39 3.72 8.97 12.02
C GLY A 39 3.38 7.79 11.12
N ASP A 40 4.32 6.90 10.87
CA ASP A 40 4.18 5.77 9.94
C ASP A 40 3.83 6.22 8.52
N THR A 41 4.36 7.38 8.12
CA THR A 41 4.24 7.92 6.78
C THR A 41 5.61 7.95 6.10
N PHE A 42 5.64 8.35 4.85
CA PHE A 42 6.86 8.35 4.06
C PHE A 42 7.07 9.72 3.42
N VAL A 43 8.34 10.07 3.26
CA VAL A 43 8.71 11.38 2.75
C VAL A 43 9.11 11.30 1.29
N ASN A 44 8.95 12.43 0.60
CA ASN A 44 9.44 12.60 -0.77
C ASN A 44 10.93 12.95 -0.79
N LYS A 45 11.46 13.22 -1.96
CA LYS A 45 12.88 13.56 -2.13
C LYS A 45 13.29 14.84 -1.41
N SER A 46 12.32 15.72 -1.12
CA SER A 46 12.55 16.96 -0.39
C SER A 46 12.47 16.80 1.13
N GLY A 47 12.20 15.59 1.61
CA GLY A 47 12.06 15.30 3.03
C GLY A 47 10.71 15.63 3.62
N GLU A 48 9.72 15.94 2.80
CA GLU A 48 8.36 16.27 3.25
C GLU A 48 7.46 15.04 3.17
N VAL A 49 6.60 14.88 4.17
CA VAL A 49 5.58 13.82 4.15
C VAL A 49 4.68 14.03 2.93
N ASP A 50 4.54 12.98 2.15
CA ASP A 50 3.84 13.03 0.88
C ASP A 50 2.92 11.83 0.74
N LEU A 51 1.69 12.10 0.30
CA LEU A 51 0.66 11.07 0.17
C LEU A 51 1.01 10.03 -0.89
N TYR A 52 1.61 10.45 -1.99
CA TYR A 52 2.02 9.55 -3.06
C TYR A 52 3.08 8.57 -2.56
N TYR A 53 4.15 9.07 -1.92
CA TYR A 53 5.20 8.22 -1.35
C TYR A 53 4.68 7.36 -0.21
N THR A 54 3.80 7.91 0.63
CA THR A 54 3.19 7.15 1.72
C THR A 54 2.38 5.98 1.21
N SER A 55 1.65 6.14 0.10
CA SER A 55 0.87 5.05 -0.47
C SER A 55 1.76 3.89 -0.91
N PHE A 56 2.92 4.18 -1.48
CA PHE A 56 3.87 3.14 -1.86
C PHE A 56 4.58 2.54 -0.64
N GLY A 57 4.91 3.35 0.33
CA GLY A 57 5.52 2.86 1.58
C GLY A 57 4.58 1.93 2.33
N TRP A 58 3.29 2.25 2.39
CA TRP A 58 2.30 1.37 3.00
C TRP A 58 2.13 0.09 2.20
N LEU A 59 2.14 0.18 0.87
CA LEU A 59 2.05 -1.00 0.01
C LEU A 59 3.22 -1.95 0.24
N LEU A 60 4.43 -1.42 0.25
CA LEU A 60 5.63 -2.21 0.54
C LEU A 60 5.58 -2.81 1.94
N SER A 61 5.15 -2.03 2.93
CA SER A 61 5.02 -2.51 4.31
C SER A 61 4.03 -3.66 4.40
N TYR A 62 2.91 -3.55 3.69
CA TYR A 62 1.91 -4.63 3.64
C TYR A 62 2.48 -5.91 3.03
N VAL A 63 3.18 -5.78 1.90
CA VAL A 63 3.76 -6.93 1.20
C VAL A 63 4.87 -7.58 2.04
N LEU A 64 5.67 -6.78 2.71
CA LEU A 64 6.81 -7.26 3.52
C LEU A 64 6.42 -7.68 4.93
N GLY A 65 5.19 -7.43 5.34
CA GLY A 65 4.75 -7.76 6.70
C GLY A 65 5.26 -6.81 7.77
N ILE A 66 5.57 -5.57 7.39
CA ILE A 66 6.00 -4.55 8.35
C ILE A 66 4.78 -3.96 9.03
N ASP A 67 4.78 -3.96 10.35
CA ASP A 67 3.67 -3.41 11.13
C ASP A 67 3.63 -1.89 11.07
N LEU A 68 2.43 -1.37 10.78
CA LEU A 68 2.14 0.04 10.84
C LEU A 68 1.01 0.26 11.84
N SER A 69 1.10 1.30 12.65
CA SER A 69 0.09 1.61 13.65
C SER A 69 -1.24 1.94 12.99
N MET A 70 -2.31 1.24 13.37
CA MET A 70 -3.66 1.49 12.88
C MET A 70 -4.11 2.92 13.21
N GLU A 71 -3.81 3.38 14.41
CA GLU A 71 -4.20 4.73 14.85
C GLU A 71 -3.47 5.81 14.07
N LYS A 72 -2.20 5.64 13.81
CA LYS A 72 -1.41 6.58 13.02
C LYS A 72 -1.89 6.64 11.58
N ARG A 73 -2.19 5.49 10.98
CA ARG A 73 -2.75 5.43 9.62
C ARG A 73 -4.08 6.15 9.54
N ARG A 74 -4.98 5.86 10.47
CA ARG A 74 -6.30 6.50 10.51
C ARG A 74 -6.17 8.00 10.69
N SER A 75 -5.33 8.44 11.62
CA SER A 75 -5.10 9.86 11.86
C SER A 75 -4.57 10.57 10.60
N TYR A 76 -3.64 9.94 9.91
CA TYR A 76 -3.09 10.50 8.69
C TYR A 76 -4.17 10.64 7.60
N LEU A 77 -4.99 9.62 7.41
CA LEU A 77 -6.06 9.64 6.42
C LEU A 77 -7.11 10.68 6.72
N GLU A 78 -7.48 10.84 8.00
CA GLU A 78 -8.48 11.82 8.42
C GLU A 78 -8.03 13.26 8.17
N LYS A 79 -6.73 13.51 8.16
CA LYS A 79 -6.16 14.85 7.94
C LYS A 79 -6.04 15.22 6.46
N GLN A 80 -6.29 14.29 5.54
CA GLN A 80 -6.11 14.56 4.13
C GLN A 80 -7.23 15.44 3.58
N PRO A 81 -6.89 16.49 2.81
CA PRO A 81 -7.90 17.37 2.20
C PRO A 81 -8.45 16.73 0.91
N VAL A 82 -9.26 15.70 1.07
CA VAL A 82 -9.69 14.80 -0.02
C VAL A 82 -10.31 15.56 -1.19
N MET A 83 -11.10 16.61 -0.89
CA MET A 83 -11.77 17.37 -1.93
C MET A 83 -10.84 18.28 -2.73
N SER A 84 -9.63 18.50 -2.24
CA SER A 84 -8.63 19.39 -2.87
C SER A 84 -7.50 18.62 -3.54
N LEU A 85 -7.51 17.30 -3.48
CA LEU A 85 -6.44 16.48 -4.05
C LEU A 85 -6.54 16.46 -5.57
N ASP A 86 -5.40 16.53 -6.23
CA ASP A 86 -5.33 16.25 -7.65
C ASP A 86 -5.53 14.76 -7.92
N LEU A 87 -5.59 14.37 -9.17
CA LEU A 87 -5.87 13.01 -9.58
C LEU A 87 -4.87 11.99 -9.06
N VAL A 88 -3.59 12.33 -9.12
CA VAL A 88 -2.51 11.44 -8.68
C VAL A 88 -2.57 11.24 -7.17
N HIS A 89 -2.78 12.31 -6.42
CA HIS A 89 -2.87 12.25 -4.96
C HIS A 89 -4.19 11.63 -4.49
N TYR A 90 -5.27 11.84 -5.24
CA TYR A 90 -6.53 11.16 -4.94
C TYR A 90 -6.40 9.65 -5.11
N ALA A 91 -5.76 9.20 -6.19
CA ALA A 91 -5.51 7.77 -6.40
C ALA A 91 -4.62 7.20 -5.29
N ALA A 92 -3.60 7.95 -4.88
CA ALA A 92 -2.75 7.55 -3.75
C ALA A 92 -3.54 7.48 -2.45
N TYR A 93 -4.44 8.44 -2.20
CA TYR A 93 -5.32 8.43 -1.05
C TYR A 93 -6.19 7.16 -1.03
N MET A 94 -6.81 6.83 -2.15
CA MET A 94 -7.65 5.63 -2.25
C MET A 94 -6.84 4.36 -2.03
N ARG A 95 -5.60 4.32 -2.51
CA ARG A 95 -4.69 3.21 -2.25
C ARG A 95 -4.40 3.08 -0.75
N CYS A 96 -4.15 4.21 -0.08
CA CYS A 96 -3.93 4.22 1.36
C CYS A 96 -5.17 3.75 2.13
N VAL A 97 -6.36 4.17 1.73
CA VAL A 97 -7.62 3.73 2.36
C VAL A 97 -7.77 2.21 2.24
N LEU A 98 -7.54 1.68 1.04
CA LEU A 98 -7.60 0.24 0.81
C LEU A 98 -6.60 -0.51 1.68
N LEU A 99 -5.36 -0.05 1.70
CA LEU A 99 -4.30 -0.68 2.49
C LEU A 99 -4.59 -0.61 3.98
N HIS A 100 -5.10 0.52 4.45
CA HIS A 100 -5.52 0.67 5.84
C HIS A 100 -6.57 -0.37 6.21
N TRP A 101 -7.58 -0.53 5.36
CA TRP A 101 -8.62 -1.52 5.56
C TRP A 101 -8.05 -2.95 5.58
N LEU A 102 -7.19 -3.27 4.62
CA LEU A 102 -6.56 -4.58 4.54
C LEU A 102 -5.70 -4.89 5.77
N MET A 103 -4.96 -3.91 6.24
CA MET A 103 -4.12 -4.06 7.42
C MET A 103 -4.95 -4.16 8.70
N LYS A 104 -6.08 -3.47 8.77
CA LYS A 104 -7.02 -3.55 9.89
C LYS A 104 -7.57 -4.96 10.03
N GLU A 105 -7.85 -5.63 8.92
CA GLU A 105 -8.34 -6.99 8.85
C GLU A 105 -7.21 -8.04 8.88
N GLY A 106 -5.96 -7.57 8.94
CA GLY A 106 -4.75 -8.31 8.59
C GLY A 106 -4.54 -9.62 9.32
N LYS A 107 -4.79 -9.68 10.63
CA LYS A 107 -4.59 -10.93 11.39
C LYS A 107 -5.56 -12.03 10.97
N PHE A 108 -6.81 -11.65 10.75
CA PHE A 108 -7.85 -12.59 10.33
C PHE A 108 -7.59 -13.05 8.89
N ARG A 109 -7.23 -12.14 8.01
CA ARG A 109 -6.94 -12.48 6.62
C ARG A 109 -5.61 -13.17 6.43
N PHE A 110 -4.64 -12.91 7.29
CA PHE A 110 -3.39 -13.64 7.27
C PHE A 110 -3.62 -15.12 7.59
N LEU A 111 -4.47 -15.41 8.57
CA LEU A 111 -4.86 -16.77 8.90
C LEU A 111 -5.66 -17.41 7.76
N LEU A 112 -6.56 -16.68 7.15
CA LEU A 112 -7.30 -17.12 5.96
C LEU A 112 -6.38 -17.19 4.74
N GLY A 113 -5.41 -16.31 4.63
CA GLY A 113 -4.44 -16.27 3.55
C GLY A 113 -3.44 -17.41 3.59
N ALA A 114 -3.18 -17.99 4.79
CA ALA A 114 -2.41 -19.22 4.90
C ALA A 114 -3.17 -20.41 4.33
N MET A 115 -4.50 -20.31 4.27
CA MET A 115 -5.38 -21.35 3.75
C MET A 115 -5.89 -21.09 2.34
N ARG A 116 -5.90 -19.83 1.92
CA ARG A 116 -6.32 -19.41 0.57
C ARG A 116 -5.46 -18.25 0.10
N PRO A 117 -4.92 -18.29 -1.13
CA PRO A 117 -4.31 -17.11 -1.70
C PRO A 117 -5.36 -16.01 -1.74
N MET A 118 -4.96 -14.81 -1.24
CA MET A 118 -5.83 -13.64 -1.24
C MET A 118 -6.32 -13.37 -2.65
N PRO A 119 -7.64 -13.31 -2.89
CA PRO A 119 -8.10 -13.04 -4.24
C PRO A 119 -7.70 -11.61 -4.61
N ILE A 120 -6.68 -11.52 -5.43
CA ILE A 120 -6.21 -10.26 -6.00
C ILE A 120 -7.37 -9.51 -6.67
N ARG A 121 -8.41 -10.23 -7.09
CA ARG A 121 -9.61 -9.67 -7.71
C ARG A 121 -10.36 -8.66 -6.83
N SER A 122 -10.46 -8.90 -5.53
CA SER A 122 -11.16 -7.95 -4.65
C SER A 122 -10.33 -6.69 -4.42
N LEU A 123 -9.01 -6.83 -4.41
CA LEU A 123 -8.10 -5.69 -4.37
C LEU A 123 -8.12 -4.90 -5.67
N THR A 124 -8.13 -5.62 -6.80
CA THR A 124 -8.08 -4.98 -8.11
C THR A 124 -9.36 -4.23 -8.43
N SER A 125 -10.54 -4.78 -8.13
CA SER A 125 -11.78 -4.08 -8.44
C SER A 125 -11.92 -2.79 -7.63
N PHE A 126 -11.40 -2.75 -6.40
CA PHE A 126 -11.41 -1.53 -5.61
C PHE A 126 -10.38 -0.52 -6.11
N MET A 127 -9.18 -0.96 -6.44
CA MET A 127 -8.10 -0.09 -6.92
C MET A 127 -8.33 0.36 -8.37
N ASP A 128 -9.09 -0.40 -9.13
CA ASP A 128 -9.35 -0.13 -10.55
C ASP A 128 -10.47 0.89 -10.77
N LEU A 129 -11.41 1.00 -9.83
CA LEU A 129 -12.55 1.91 -9.97
C LEU A 129 -12.15 3.35 -10.25
N PRO A 130 -11.22 3.97 -9.51
CA PRO A 130 -10.78 5.32 -9.84
C PRO A 130 -9.93 5.39 -11.10
N HIS A 131 -9.19 4.31 -11.42
CA HIS A 131 -8.32 4.28 -12.59
C HIS A 131 -9.08 4.18 -13.89
N ASP A 132 -10.11 3.35 -13.94
CA ASP A 132 -10.89 3.16 -15.16
C ASP A 132 -11.64 4.42 -15.55
N ASP A 133 -12.11 5.20 -14.59
CA ASP A 133 -12.77 6.48 -14.84
C ASP A 133 -11.81 7.57 -15.32
N ILE A 134 -10.52 7.42 -15.00
CA ILE A 134 -9.51 8.47 -15.22
C ILE A 134 -8.64 8.16 -16.43
N TRP A 135 -8.34 6.90 -16.67
CA TRP A 135 -7.34 6.47 -17.65
C TRP A 135 -7.94 5.77 -18.87
N SER A 136 -9.22 5.59 -18.90
CA SER A 136 -9.90 4.95 -20.06
C SER A 136 -10.22 5.94 -21.19
#